data_cdf74c83125bf2279b6d86fd369f71f5
#
_entry.id   cdf74c83125bf2279b6d86fd369f71f5
#
_cell.length_a   1.000
_cell.length_b   1.000
_cell.length_c   1.000
_cell.angle_alpha   90.00
_cell.angle_beta   90.00
_cell.angle_gamma   90.00
#
_symmetry.space_group_name_H-M   'P 1'
#
loop_
_entity.id
_entity.type
_entity.pdbx_description
1 polymer ?
#
loop_
_entity_poly.entity_id
_entity_poly.type
_entity_poly.pdbx_seq_one_letter_code
_entity_poly.pdbx_strand_id
1 'polypeptide(L)'
;MIQGGSSTAQKPKGHVDFKSAFYFQTPVWVAEAPMFLKDTIKLTDKYIKKAKKNLKDKLKNEPKWKKDIGTFGLSYHSESFSNDPKAKDLVQFIGQRSYEFLDWSGFNLKDHSLHFTEFWVQEFSEKGGGHHSTHAHWNQHVSGFYFLKCSEKTSFPIFHDPRPGSIMTKLPLKNQEQISMGTSQVHYKPKPGTMIIFPGYVPHEYAVDAGIEPFRFIHWNIKAVETSISKERSLKNELPKK
;
A
#
# COMPACT_ATOMS: atom_id res chain seq x y z
N MET A 1 -8.09 26.30 -6.59
CA MET A 1 -7.88 27.65 -7.17
C MET A 1 -7.63 28.61 -6.02
N ILE A 2 -6.41 29.11 -5.87
CA ILE A 2 -6.09 30.14 -4.86
C ILE A 2 -6.35 31.47 -5.55
N GLN A 3 -7.39 32.17 -5.14
CA GLN A 3 -7.62 33.55 -5.57
C GLN A 3 -6.57 34.45 -4.91
N GLY A 4 -5.62 34.90 -5.70
CA GLY A 4 -4.67 35.95 -5.29
C GLY A 4 -5.39 37.29 -5.23
N GLY A 5 -5.59 37.84 -4.04
CA GLY A 5 -6.00 39.20 -3.86
C GLY A 5 -4.94 40.14 -4.44
N SER A 6 -5.31 40.92 -5.43
CA SER A 6 -4.49 42.00 -6.02
C SER A 6 -4.33 43.10 -5.01
N SER A 7 -3.21 43.11 -4.29
CA SER A 7 -2.77 44.30 -3.52
C SER A 7 -2.03 45.23 -4.46
N THR A 8 -2.52 46.44 -4.62
CA THR A 8 -1.87 47.52 -5.39
C THR A 8 -0.71 48.22 -4.65
N ALA A 9 -0.18 47.56 -3.60
CA ALA A 9 0.99 48.07 -2.89
C ALA A 9 2.22 48.07 -3.81
N GLN A 10 2.92 49.21 -3.90
CA GLN A 10 4.18 49.35 -4.63
C GLN A 10 5.18 48.28 -4.14
N LYS A 11 5.69 47.46 -5.07
CA LYS A 11 6.69 46.45 -4.74
C LYS A 11 7.96 47.12 -4.18
N PRO A 12 8.53 46.64 -3.06
CA PRO A 12 9.76 47.22 -2.49
C PRO A 12 10.90 47.20 -3.52
N LYS A 13 11.83 48.16 -3.40
CA LYS A 13 13.04 48.19 -4.25
C LYS A 13 13.84 46.91 -4.08
N GLY A 14 14.09 46.17 -5.15
CA GLY A 14 14.75 44.86 -5.11
C GLY A 14 13.79 43.67 -5.01
N HIS A 15 12.48 43.84 -5.20
CA HIS A 15 11.52 42.76 -5.25
C HIS A 15 11.81 41.82 -6.44
N VAL A 16 11.97 40.53 -6.13
CA VAL A 16 12.13 39.45 -7.12
C VAL A 16 10.96 38.49 -7.01
N ASP A 17 10.31 38.22 -8.12
CA ASP A 17 9.22 37.22 -8.18
C ASP A 17 9.82 35.83 -8.28
N PHE A 18 9.64 35.01 -7.24
CA PHE A 18 10.04 33.61 -7.24
C PHE A 18 8.96 32.72 -7.89
N LYS A 19 9.39 31.85 -8.80
CA LYS A 19 8.53 30.80 -9.36
C LYS A 19 8.72 29.51 -8.58
N SER A 20 7.62 28.88 -8.17
CA SER A 20 7.67 27.57 -7.52
C SER A 20 7.91 26.47 -8.58
N ALA A 21 8.87 25.58 -8.29
CA ALA A 21 9.09 24.35 -9.02
C ALA A 21 9.04 23.18 -8.03
N PHE A 22 8.43 22.06 -8.44
CA PHE A 22 8.26 20.89 -7.58
C PHE A 22 9.13 19.76 -8.11
N TYR A 23 10.12 19.35 -7.31
CA TYR A 23 11.01 18.24 -7.59
C TYR A 23 10.80 17.11 -6.59
N PHE A 24 11.04 15.86 -7.02
CA PHE A 24 11.01 14.68 -6.16
C PHE A 24 9.64 14.44 -5.49
N GLN A 25 8.57 14.66 -6.22
CA GLN A 25 7.22 14.39 -5.74
C GLN A 25 7.03 12.89 -5.50
N THR A 26 6.30 12.56 -4.45
CA THR A 26 5.91 11.19 -4.14
C THR A 26 4.44 10.97 -4.52
N PRO A 27 4.16 10.31 -5.64
CA PRO A 27 2.78 10.08 -6.07
C PRO A 27 2.13 8.96 -5.25
N VAL A 28 0.85 9.16 -4.91
CA VAL A 28 -0.04 8.11 -4.40
C VAL A 28 -1.33 8.18 -5.22
N TRP A 29 -1.63 7.12 -5.96
CA TRP A 29 -2.87 7.03 -6.72
C TRP A 29 -3.97 6.42 -5.86
N VAL A 30 -5.15 7.01 -5.90
CA VAL A 30 -6.34 6.53 -5.20
C VAL A 30 -7.48 6.46 -6.18
N ALA A 31 -8.20 5.34 -6.17
CA ALA A 31 -9.37 5.13 -7.00
C ALA A 31 -10.44 4.31 -6.25
N GLU A 32 -11.69 4.49 -6.64
CA GLU A 32 -12.80 3.65 -6.22
C GLU A 32 -13.02 2.56 -7.28
N ALA A 33 -12.92 1.30 -6.88
CA ALA A 33 -13.08 0.13 -7.73
C ALA A 33 -14.16 -0.83 -7.19
N PRO A 34 -15.40 -0.35 -6.97
CA PRO A 34 -16.47 -1.14 -6.34
C PRO A 34 -16.90 -2.35 -7.15
N MET A 35 -16.61 -2.38 -8.46
CA MET A 35 -16.96 -3.48 -9.37
C MET A 35 -16.36 -4.82 -8.96
N PHE A 36 -15.20 -4.82 -8.28
CA PHE A 36 -14.55 -6.06 -7.81
C PHE A 36 -14.95 -6.44 -6.38
N LEU A 37 -15.59 -5.54 -5.62
CA LEU A 37 -15.71 -5.65 -4.16
C LEU A 37 -16.43 -6.92 -3.72
N LYS A 38 -17.64 -7.14 -4.22
CA LYS A 38 -18.52 -8.26 -3.80
C LYS A 38 -17.87 -9.63 -4.02
N ASP A 39 -17.34 -9.85 -5.22
CA ASP A 39 -16.76 -11.14 -5.58
C ASP A 39 -15.43 -11.36 -4.88
N THR A 40 -14.65 -10.29 -4.67
CA THR A 40 -13.39 -10.36 -3.93
C THR A 40 -13.61 -10.64 -2.44
N ILE A 41 -14.61 -10.07 -1.80
CA ILE A 41 -14.97 -10.41 -0.42
C ILE A 41 -15.28 -11.91 -0.33
N LYS A 42 -16.15 -12.42 -1.21
CA LYS A 42 -16.52 -13.85 -1.26
C LYS A 42 -15.31 -14.76 -1.53
N LEU A 43 -14.43 -14.36 -2.45
CA LEU A 43 -13.20 -15.08 -2.76
C LEU A 43 -12.28 -15.15 -1.54
N THR A 44 -12.06 -14.02 -0.87
CA THR A 44 -11.10 -13.90 0.24
C THR A 44 -11.57 -14.58 1.53
N ASP A 45 -12.86 -14.86 1.70
CA ASP A 45 -13.38 -15.57 2.89
C ASP A 45 -12.71 -16.94 3.09
N LYS A 46 -12.47 -17.71 2.00
CA LYS A 46 -11.79 -19.02 2.10
C LYS A 46 -10.32 -18.88 2.55
N TYR A 47 -9.63 -17.82 2.09
CA TYR A 47 -8.23 -17.54 2.45
C TYR A 47 -8.10 -17.12 3.90
N ILE A 48 -8.96 -16.23 4.38
CA ILE A 48 -8.99 -15.82 5.78
C ILE A 48 -9.37 -17.00 6.70
N LYS A 49 -10.35 -17.82 6.29
CA LYS A 49 -10.69 -19.04 7.04
C LYS A 49 -9.50 -20.00 7.17
N LYS A 50 -8.74 -20.21 6.08
CA LYS A 50 -7.51 -21.00 6.07
C LYS A 50 -6.45 -20.39 7.00
N ALA A 51 -6.21 -19.07 6.90
CA ALA A 51 -5.24 -18.37 7.75
C ALA A 51 -5.60 -18.49 9.25
N LYS A 52 -6.88 -18.33 9.62
CA LYS A 52 -7.36 -18.52 11.00
C LYS A 52 -7.12 -19.96 11.49
N LYS A 53 -7.38 -20.96 10.65
CA LYS A 53 -7.12 -22.37 10.97
C LYS A 53 -5.63 -22.63 11.17
N ASN A 54 -4.79 -22.19 10.22
CA ASN A 54 -3.34 -22.38 10.28
C ASN A 54 -2.74 -21.78 11.55
N LEU A 55 -3.18 -20.57 11.92
CA LEU A 55 -2.74 -19.95 13.17
C LEU A 55 -3.16 -20.76 14.40
N LYS A 56 -4.42 -21.25 14.44
CA LYS A 56 -4.91 -22.08 15.55
C LYS A 56 -4.09 -23.36 15.67
N ASP A 57 -3.80 -24.04 14.54
CA ASP A 57 -3.02 -25.26 14.52
C ASP A 57 -1.57 -25.01 14.98
N LYS A 58 -0.96 -23.91 14.53
CA LYS A 58 0.37 -23.48 14.98
C LYS A 58 0.42 -23.24 16.49
N LEU A 59 -0.55 -22.50 17.03
CA LEU A 59 -0.63 -22.23 18.46
C LEU A 59 -0.89 -23.49 19.31
N LYS A 60 -1.55 -24.51 18.76
CA LYS A 60 -1.74 -25.81 19.40
C LYS A 60 -0.43 -26.60 19.46
N ASN A 61 0.34 -26.59 18.39
CA ASN A 61 1.57 -27.37 18.27
C ASN A 61 2.78 -26.70 18.92
N GLU A 62 2.77 -25.36 19.02
CA GLU A 62 3.85 -24.56 19.60
C GLU A 62 3.30 -23.57 20.65
N PRO A 63 2.88 -24.05 21.84
CA PRO A 63 2.25 -23.21 22.88
C PRO A 63 3.14 -22.06 23.39
N LYS A 64 4.47 -22.19 23.31
CA LYS A 64 5.44 -21.16 23.70
C LYS A 64 5.19 -19.82 22.98
N TRP A 65 4.77 -19.86 21.73
CA TRP A 65 4.47 -18.66 20.94
C TRP A 65 3.37 -17.79 21.55
N LYS A 66 2.45 -18.39 22.33
CA LYS A 66 1.43 -17.65 23.09
C LYS A 66 2.00 -16.80 24.21
N LYS A 67 3.15 -17.23 24.78
CA LYS A 67 3.78 -16.55 25.91
C LYS A 67 4.78 -15.48 25.47
N ASP A 68 5.49 -15.78 24.36
CA ASP A 68 6.67 -15.00 23.98
C ASP A 68 6.35 -13.83 23.02
N ILE A 69 5.22 -13.90 22.30
CA ILE A 69 4.85 -12.87 21.32
C ILE A 69 3.41 -12.42 21.58
N GLY A 70 3.23 -11.34 22.32
CA GLY A 70 1.91 -10.77 22.68
C GLY A 70 1.04 -10.33 21.49
N THR A 71 1.58 -10.38 20.27
CA THR A 71 0.88 -9.99 19.02
C THR A 71 0.24 -11.16 18.28
N PHE A 72 0.31 -12.38 18.81
CA PHE A 72 -0.24 -13.56 18.14
C PHE A 72 -1.77 -13.54 18.11
N GLY A 73 -2.32 -13.64 16.89
CA GLY A 73 -3.76 -13.63 16.67
C GLY A 73 -4.37 -12.24 16.57
N LEU A 74 -3.56 -11.19 16.45
CA LEU A 74 -4.04 -9.84 16.20
C LEU A 74 -4.39 -9.62 14.73
N SER A 75 -3.84 -10.44 13.83
CA SER A 75 -4.18 -10.43 12.41
C SER A 75 -4.07 -11.81 11.77
N TYR A 76 -4.78 -11.99 10.66
CA TYR A 76 -4.82 -13.21 9.87
C TYR A 76 -4.36 -12.90 8.46
N HIS A 77 -3.21 -13.43 8.09
CA HIS A 77 -2.54 -13.19 6.81
C HIS A 77 -2.60 -14.45 5.95
N SER A 78 -3.07 -14.33 4.71
CA SER A 78 -3.14 -15.45 3.77
C SER A 78 -1.80 -15.71 3.07
N GLU A 79 -1.67 -16.87 2.46
CA GLU A 79 -0.72 -17.09 1.38
C GLU A 79 -1.11 -16.26 0.13
N SER A 80 -0.19 -16.15 -0.83
CA SER A 80 -0.49 -15.50 -2.11
C SER A 80 -1.58 -16.27 -2.88
N PHE A 81 -2.49 -15.52 -3.52
CA PHE A 81 -3.55 -16.07 -4.35
C PHE A 81 -3.67 -15.38 -5.73
N SER A 82 -2.59 -14.75 -6.20
CA SER A 82 -2.54 -14.14 -7.54
C SER A 82 -2.85 -15.13 -8.68
N ASN A 83 -2.60 -16.43 -8.47
CA ASN A 83 -2.86 -17.49 -9.43
C ASN A 83 -4.27 -18.11 -9.30
N ASP A 84 -5.11 -17.65 -8.37
CA ASP A 84 -6.49 -18.15 -8.28
C ASP A 84 -7.28 -17.68 -9.50
N PRO A 85 -7.88 -18.61 -10.28
CA PRO A 85 -8.68 -18.20 -11.46
C PRO A 85 -9.78 -17.19 -11.16
N LYS A 86 -10.34 -17.21 -9.95
CA LYS A 86 -11.38 -16.25 -9.50
C LYS A 86 -10.82 -14.86 -9.18
N ALA A 87 -9.50 -14.72 -9.03
CA ALA A 87 -8.83 -13.44 -8.85
C ALA A 87 -8.37 -12.83 -10.17
N LYS A 88 -8.45 -13.57 -11.29
CA LYS A 88 -7.85 -13.21 -12.58
C LYS A 88 -8.13 -11.76 -13.00
N ASP A 89 -9.40 -11.37 -13.01
CA ASP A 89 -9.80 -10.03 -13.49
C ASP A 89 -9.25 -8.92 -12.58
N LEU A 90 -9.29 -9.12 -11.26
CA LEU A 90 -8.71 -8.19 -10.30
C LEU A 90 -7.18 -8.09 -10.46
N VAL A 91 -6.51 -9.23 -10.60
CA VAL A 91 -5.03 -9.30 -10.79
C VAL A 91 -4.63 -8.61 -12.09
N GLN A 92 -5.34 -8.84 -13.19
CA GLN A 92 -5.09 -8.18 -14.46
C GLN A 92 -5.32 -6.66 -14.35
N PHE A 93 -6.41 -6.24 -13.72
CA PHE A 93 -6.70 -4.82 -13.49
C PHE A 93 -5.58 -4.15 -12.68
N ILE A 94 -5.19 -4.73 -11.55
CA ILE A 94 -4.11 -4.20 -10.72
C ILE A 94 -2.79 -4.15 -11.49
N GLY A 95 -2.45 -5.20 -12.24
CA GLY A 95 -1.25 -5.24 -13.07
C GLY A 95 -1.21 -4.12 -14.09
N GLN A 96 -2.34 -3.91 -14.81
CA GLN A 96 -2.47 -2.83 -15.78
C GLN A 96 -2.35 -1.44 -15.14
N ARG A 97 -3.04 -1.20 -14.01
CA ARG A 97 -2.95 0.10 -13.29
C ARG A 97 -1.54 0.34 -12.74
N SER A 98 -0.86 -0.69 -12.30
CA SER A 98 0.53 -0.60 -11.82
C SER A 98 1.52 -0.30 -12.97
N TYR A 99 1.28 -0.86 -14.16
CA TYR A 99 2.04 -0.50 -15.35
C TYR A 99 1.87 0.98 -15.69
N GLU A 100 0.62 1.44 -15.77
CA GLU A 100 0.29 2.82 -16.05
C GLU A 100 0.85 3.80 -15.01
N PHE A 101 0.86 3.40 -13.75
CA PHE A 101 1.47 4.17 -12.67
C PHE A 101 2.97 4.38 -12.90
N LEU A 102 3.69 3.33 -13.28
CA LEU A 102 5.13 3.43 -13.57
C LEU A 102 5.42 4.21 -14.85
N ASP A 103 4.64 4.00 -15.91
CA ASP A 103 4.76 4.73 -17.18
C ASP A 103 4.51 6.23 -16.95
N TRP A 104 3.42 6.57 -16.25
CA TRP A 104 3.11 7.96 -15.84
C TRP A 104 4.21 8.57 -14.97
N SER A 105 4.88 7.77 -14.14
CA SER A 105 6.03 8.20 -13.32
C SER A 105 7.30 8.46 -14.15
N GLY A 106 7.29 8.19 -15.46
CA GLY A 106 8.37 8.46 -16.40
C GLY A 106 9.35 7.29 -16.59
N PHE A 107 9.02 6.09 -16.15
CA PHE A 107 9.88 4.92 -16.37
C PHE A 107 9.68 4.33 -17.75
N ASN A 108 10.78 4.02 -18.45
CA ASN A 108 10.74 3.27 -19.70
C ASN A 108 10.56 1.77 -19.42
N LEU A 109 9.38 1.24 -19.72
CA LEU A 109 9.02 -0.15 -19.45
C LEU A 109 9.08 -1.06 -20.70
N LYS A 110 9.57 -0.56 -21.85
CA LYS A 110 9.55 -1.27 -23.14
C LYS A 110 10.09 -2.70 -23.06
N ASP A 111 11.20 -2.89 -22.33
CA ASP A 111 11.88 -4.18 -22.20
C ASP A 111 11.68 -4.81 -20.80
N HIS A 112 10.58 -4.45 -20.12
CA HIS A 112 10.28 -4.95 -18.78
C HIS A 112 8.93 -5.65 -18.75
N SER A 113 8.84 -6.68 -17.90
CA SER A 113 7.59 -7.33 -17.50
C SER A 113 7.31 -7.08 -16.01
N LEU A 114 6.05 -6.93 -15.66
CA LEU A 114 5.63 -6.74 -14.29
C LEU A 114 5.28 -8.09 -13.65
N HIS A 115 5.84 -8.34 -12.48
CA HIS A 115 5.61 -9.57 -11.72
C HIS A 115 5.08 -9.24 -10.32
N PHE A 116 3.98 -9.86 -9.94
CA PHE A 116 3.53 -9.86 -8.55
C PHE A 116 4.53 -10.67 -7.71
N THR A 117 5.17 -10.02 -6.76
CA THR A 117 6.01 -10.68 -5.76
C THR A 117 5.22 -11.05 -4.53
N GLU A 118 4.16 -10.31 -4.25
CA GLU A 118 3.19 -10.54 -3.19
C GLU A 118 1.79 -10.20 -3.68
N PHE A 119 0.81 -10.99 -3.27
CA PHE A 119 -0.61 -10.75 -3.47
C PHE A 119 -1.40 -11.54 -2.44
N TRP A 120 -1.74 -10.93 -1.34
CA TRP A 120 -2.38 -11.61 -0.21
C TRP A 120 -3.49 -10.77 0.41
N VAL A 121 -4.38 -11.43 1.17
CA VAL A 121 -5.41 -10.77 1.95
C VAL A 121 -5.09 -10.88 3.43
N GLN A 122 -5.35 -9.80 4.16
CA GLN A 122 -5.24 -9.76 5.60
C GLN A 122 -6.54 -9.27 6.22
N GLU A 123 -6.86 -9.84 7.38
CA GLU A 123 -7.96 -9.39 8.24
C GLU A 123 -7.42 -9.18 9.65
N PHE A 124 -7.71 -8.03 10.24
CA PHE A 124 -7.37 -7.77 11.63
C PHE A 124 -8.34 -8.48 12.56
N SER A 125 -7.87 -8.81 13.76
CA SER A 125 -8.64 -9.55 14.74
C SER A 125 -9.74 -8.68 15.36
N GLU A 126 -10.92 -9.24 15.53
CA GLU A 126 -12.03 -8.65 16.27
C GLU A 126 -11.72 -8.41 17.76
N LYS A 127 -10.57 -8.90 18.25
CA LYS A 127 -10.08 -8.64 19.61
C LYS A 127 -9.32 -7.32 19.73
N GLY A 128 -9.12 -6.63 18.60
CA GLY A 128 -8.30 -5.43 18.52
C GLY A 128 -6.79 -5.71 18.56
N GLY A 129 -6.01 -4.66 18.43
CA GLY A 129 -4.55 -4.69 18.45
C GLY A 129 -3.89 -5.01 17.09
N GLY A 130 -4.68 -5.29 16.04
CA GLY A 130 -4.15 -5.45 14.68
C GLY A 130 -3.48 -4.16 14.20
N HIS A 131 -2.26 -4.26 13.69
CA HIS A 131 -1.50 -3.13 13.17
C HIS A 131 -0.35 -3.61 12.28
N HIS A 132 0.27 -2.69 11.58
CA HIS A 132 1.61 -2.88 10.97
C HIS A 132 2.50 -1.73 11.44
N SER A 133 3.71 -2.07 11.85
CA SER A 133 4.75 -1.07 12.13
C SER A 133 5.18 -0.40 10.84
N THR A 134 5.73 0.81 10.93
CA THR A 134 6.27 1.55 9.79
C THR A 134 7.32 0.72 9.06
N HIS A 135 7.13 0.54 7.75
CA HIS A 135 8.02 -0.21 6.86
C HIS A 135 7.91 0.27 5.43
N ALA A 136 8.83 -0.17 4.58
CA ALA A 136 8.80 0.01 3.13
C ALA A 136 9.14 -1.33 2.46
N HIS A 137 8.82 -1.47 1.18
CA HIS A 137 9.02 -2.70 0.44
C HIS A 137 10.31 -2.66 -0.39
N TRP A 138 11.35 -3.31 0.12
CA TRP A 138 12.65 -3.39 -0.54
C TRP A 138 12.59 -4.11 -1.90
N ASN A 139 13.23 -3.51 -2.89
CA ASN A 139 13.28 -4.06 -4.26
C ASN A 139 11.90 -4.20 -4.96
N GLN A 140 10.87 -3.52 -4.46
CA GLN A 140 9.58 -3.43 -5.13
C GLN A 140 9.43 -2.06 -5.79
N HIS A 141 8.84 -2.03 -6.99
CA HIS A 141 8.61 -0.78 -7.69
C HIS A 141 7.25 -0.17 -7.37
N VAL A 142 6.24 -1.03 -7.22
CA VAL A 142 4.87 -0.64 -6.89
C VAL A 142 4.36 -1.48 -5.74
N SER A 143 3.71 -0.82 -4.81
CA SER A 143 2.91 -1.42 -3.74
C SER A 143 1.48 -0.90 -3.79
N GLY A 144 0.55 -1.63 -3.20
CA GLY A 144 -0.81 -1.13 -3.14
C GLY A 144 -1.72 -1.90 -2.21
N PHE A 145 -2.89 -1.30 -2.00
CA PHE A 145 -3.95 -1.83 -1.14
C PHE A 145 -5.28 -1.80 -1.86
N TYR A 146 -6.11 -2.82 -1.62
CA TYR A 146 -7.52 -2.82 -1.98
C TYR A 146 -8.36 -3.16 -0.76
N PHE A 147 -9.15 -2.19 -0.29
CA PHE A 147 -9.91 -2.29 0.95
C PHE A 147 -11.24 -2.97 0.73
N LEU A 148 -11.46 -4.07 1.45
CA LEU A 148 -12.65 -4.92 1.32
C LEU A 148 -13.67 -4.67 2.41
N LYS A 149 -13.20 -4.52 3.66
CA LYS A 149 -14.01 -4.22 4.84
C LYS A 149 -13.27 -3.17 5.65
N CYS A 150 -13.86 -2.01 5.80
CA CYS A 150 -13.33 -0.91 6.59
C CYS A 150 -14.44 0.11 6.88
N SER A 151 -14.23 0.95 7.87
CA SER A 151 -15.12 2.03 8.27
C SER A 151 -14.34 3.13 9.00
N GLU A 152 -15.02 4.18 9.43
CA GLU A 152 -14.42 5.23 10.27
C GLU A 152 -13.91 4.72 11.65
N LYS A 153 -14.36 3.52 12.09
CA LYS A 153 -13.98 2.92 13.36
C LYS A 153 -12.87 1.88 13.24
N THR A 154 -12.42 1.59 12.03
CA THR A 154 -11.36 0.60 11.78
C THR A 154 -10.01 1.25 11.62
N SER A 155 -8.97 0.42 11.55
CA SER A 155 -7.63 0.84 11.14
C SER A 155 -7.62 1.49 9.75
N PHE A 156 -6.54 2.19 9.46
CA PHE A 156 -6.28 2.87 8.18
C PHE A 156 -4.78 2.98 7.93
N PRO A 157 -4.34 3.09 6.67
CA PRO A 157 -2.94 3.31 6.34
C PRO A 157 -2.50 4.74 6.66
N ILE A 158 -1.28 4.84 7.16
CA ILE A 158 -0.56 6.09 7.39
C ILE A 158 0.68 6.07 6.50
N PHE A 159 0.79 7.04 5.60
CA PHE A 159 1.93 7.21 4.73
C PHE A 159 2.88 8.26 5.32
N HIS A 160 4.17 8.00 5.28
CA HIS A 160 5.21 8.91 5.76
C HIS A 160 5.96 9.52 4.58
N ASP A 161 6.41 10.77 4.75
CA ASP A 161 7.30 11.41 3.78
C ASP A 161 8.60 10.58 3.66
N PRO A 162 8.93 10.06 2.48
CA PRO A 162 10.11 9.22 2.29
C PRO A 162 11.43 10.00 2.30
N ARG A 163 11.37 11.34 2.32
CA ARG A 163 12.57 12.20 2.30
C ARG A 163 13.11 12.38 3.72
N PRO A 164 14.29 11.83 4.06
CA PRO A 164 14.81 11.87 5.43
C PRO A 164 15.03 13.31 5.93
N GLY A 165 15.37 14.25 5.05
CA GLY A 165 15.57 15.65 5.41
C GLY A 165 14.30 16.36 5.88
N SER A 166 13.12 15.93 5.46
CA SER A 166 11.84 16.53 5.87
C SER A 166 11.53 16.32 7.35
N ILE A 167 12.12 15.29 7.96
CA ILE A 167 11.92 14.92 9.36
C ILE A 167 12.84 15.76 10.28
N MET A 168 13.98 16.23 9.78
CA MET A 168 15.02 16.88 10.59
C MET A 168 14.72 18.33 10.92
N THR A 169 13.91 19.02 10.11
CA THR A 169 13.63 20.46 10.25
C THR A 169 12.13 20.71 10.37
N LYS A 170 11.52 20.16 11.43
CA LYS A 170 10.08 20.34 11.65
C LYS A 170 9.74 21.75 12.09
N LEU A 171 8.86 22.40 11.33
CA LEU A 171 8.16 23.59 11.73
C LEU A 171 6.68 23.27 11.96
N PRO A 172 5.98 24.01 12.84
CA PRO A 172 4.53 23.89 12.96
C PRO A 172 3.84 24.15 11.63
N LEU A 173 2.91 23.24 11.26
CA LEU A 173 2.10 23.44 10.06
C LEU A 173 1.14 24.61 10.25
N LYS A 174 0.97 25.43 9.23
CA LYS A 174 0.01 26.53 9.22
C LYS A 174 -1.43 26.02 9.37
N ASN A 175 -1.72 24.87 8.76
CA ASN A 175 -2.98 24.16 8.90
C ASN A 175 -2.69 22.65 8.92
N GLN A 176 -3.01 21.98 10.03
CA GLN A 176 -2.77 20.55 10.23
C GLN A 176 -3.77 19.65 9.48
N GLU A 177 -4.92 20.20 9.09
CA GLU A 177 -5.97 19.47 8.37
C GLU A 177 -5.74 19.44 6.85
N GLN A 178 -4.79 20.24 6.36
CA GLN A 178 -4.48 20.33 4.93
C GLN A 178 -3.12 19.72 4.62
N ILE A 179 -3.10 18.83 3.63
CA ILE A 179 -1.85 18.31 3.09
C ILE A 179 -1.12 19.43 2.37
N SER A 180 0.13 19.66 2.77
CA SER A 180 1.02 20.69 2.24
C SER A 180 2.44 20.15 2.06
N MET A 181 3.35 20.98 1.54
CA MET A 181 4.77 20.63 1.40
C MET A 181 5.47 20.34 2.75
N GLY A 182 4.90 20.82 3.85
CA GLY A 182 5.41 20.57 5.21
C GLY A 182 4.81 19.31 5.86
N THR A 183 3.84 18.66 5.21
CA THR A 183 3.17 17.48 5.78
C THR A 183 4.13 16.28 5.77
N SER A 184 4.40 15.70 6.94
CA SER A 184 5.29 14.54 7.10
C SER A 184 4.55 13.20 7.19
N GLN A 185 3.25 13.22 7.46
CA GLN A 185 2.39 12.04 7.54
C GLN A 185 1.03 12.32 6.93
N VAL A 186 0.48 11.34 6.21
CA VAL A 186 -0.88 11.39 5.64
C VAL A 186 -1.67 10.19 6.17
N HIS A 187 -2.72 10.47 6.94
CA HIS A 187 -3.67 9.48 7.43
C HIS A 187 -4.78 9.34 6.37
N TYR A 188 -4.85 8.18 5.74
CA TYR A 188 -5.85 7.94 4.71
C TYR A 188 -6.94 7.00 5.21
N LYS A 189 -8.18 7.47 5.32
CA LYS A 189 -9.33 6.67 5.73
C LYS A 189 -10.07 6.12 4.51
N PRO A 190 -9.88 4.84 4.17
CA PRO A 190 -10.49 4.23 3.00
C PRO A 190 -11.96 3.89 3.24
N LYS A 191 -12.68 3.71 2.11
CA LYS A 191 -14.00 3.08 2.07
C LYS A 191 -13.87 1.68 1.46
N PRO A 192 -14.82 0.75 1.69
CA PRO A 192 -14.85 -0.51 0.97
C PRO A 192 -14.88 -0.29 -0.54
N GLY A 193 -13.96 -0.89 -1.27
CA GLY A 193 -13.76 -0.67 -2.71
C GLY A 193 -12.67 0.35 -3.06
N THR A 194 -12.11 1.07 -2.08
CA THR A 194 -10.96 1.95 -2.33
C THR A 194 -9.72 1.14 -2.69
N MET A 195 -9.04 1.55 -3.74
CA MET A 195 -7.75 1.03 -4.20
C MET A 195 -6.69 2.14 -4.11
N ILE A 196 -5.53 1.81 -3.55
CA ILE A 196 -4.38 2.72 -3.43
C ILE A 196 -3.17 2.09 -4.10
N ILE A 197 -2.46 2.86 -4.94
CA ILE A 197 -1.21 2.46 -5.60
C ILE A 197 -0.15 3.50 -5.28
N PHE A 198 1.03 3.04 -4.85
CA PHE A 198 2.14 3.91 -4.45
C PHE A 198 3.49 3.26 -4.71
N PRO A 199 4.60 4.05 -4.76
CA PRO A 199 5.94 3.49 -4.93
C PRO A 199 6.33 2.61 -3.72
N GLY A 200 6.92 1.44 -3.97
CA GLY A 200 7.31 0.51 -2.91
C GLY A 200 8.26 1.09 -1.85
N TYR A 201 8.99 2.16 -2.17
CA TYR A 201 9.89 2.83 -1.24
C TYR A 201 9.18 3.75 -0.21
N VAL A 202 7.89 4.03 -0.38
CA VAL A 202 7.15 4.93 0.54
C VAL A 202 6.93 4.23 1.87
N PRO A 203 7.47 4.77 2.98
CA PRO A 203 7.25 4.21 4.29
C PRO A 203 5.78 4.37 4.68
N HIS A 204 5.20 3.30 5.18
CA HIS A 204 3.80 3.30 5.61
C HIS A 204 3.59 2.32 6.76
N GLU A 205 2.49 2.52 7.46
CA GLU A 205 2.04 1.69 8.57
C GLU A 205 0.53 1.58 8.59
N TYR A 206 0.00 0.72 9.44
CA TYR A 206 -1.41 0.70 9.78
C TYR A 206 -1.60 1.11 11.23
N ALA A 207 -2.51 2.07 11.46
CA ALA A 207 -2.93 2.43 12.81
C ALA A 207 -3.46 1.21 13.57
N VAL A 208 -3.27 1.20 14.90
CA VAL A 208 -3.76 0.11 15.74
C VAL A 208 -5.28 0.02 15.63
N ASP A 209 -5.78 -1.14 15.24
CA ASP A 209 -7.21 -1.42 15.12
C ASP A 209 -7.82 -1.74 16.47
N ALA A 210 -8.96 -1.15 16.79
CA ALA A 210 -9.66 -1.38 18.05
C ALA A 210 -10.51 -2.67 18.10
N GLY A 211 -10.67 -3.36 16.96
CA GLY A 211 -11.50 -4.57 16.83
C GLY A 211 -13.00 -4.33 16.93
N ILE A 212 -13.46 -3.08 16.67
CA ILE A 212 -14.89 -2.71 16.78
C ILE A 212 -15.66 -3.21 15.55
N GLU A 213 -15.07 -3.07 14.37
CA GLU A 213 -15.67 -3.47 13.11
C GLU A 213 -14.64 -4.24 12.25
N PRO A 214 -15.06 -5.10 11.32
CA PRO A 214 -14.13 -5.87 10.52
C PRO A 214 -13.23 -4.99 9.65
N PHE A 215 -11.92 -5.22 9.70
CA PHE A 215 -10.95 -4.58 8.83
C PHE A 215 -10.24 -5.62 7.98
N ARG A 216 -10.46 -5.58 6.66
CA ARG A 216 -9.88 -6.52 5.70
C ARG A 216 -9.43 -5.79 4.45
N PHE A 217 -8.23 -6.09 3.99
CA PHE A 217 -7.67 -5.55 2.75
C PHE A 217 -6.83 -6.59 2.01
N ILE A 218 -6.67 -6.38 0.70
CA ILE A 218 -5.65 -7.05 -0.11
C ILE A 218 -4.44 -6.12 -0.19
N HIS A 219 -3.25 -6.70 -0.10
CA HIS A 219 -1.99 -6.05 -0.40
C HIS A 219 -1.31 -6.74 -1.57
N TRP A 220 -0.58 -5.96 -2.35
CA TRP A 220 0.31 -6.48 -3.38
C TRP A 220 1.60 -5.69 -3.48
N ASN A 221 2.63 -6.40 -3.95
CA ASN A 221 3.88 -5.82 -4.39
C ASN A 221 4.18 -6.28 -5.81
N ILE A 222 4.67 -5.36 -6.63
CA ILE A 222 5.01 -5.61 -8.03
C ILE A 222 6.45 -5.14 -8.29
N LYS A 223 7.19 -6.00 -8.99
CA LYS A 223 8.53 -5.73 -9.48
C LYS A 223 8.54 -5.72 -11.01
N ALA A 224 9.11 -4.67 -11.60
CA ALA A 224 9.47 -4.64 -13.01
C ALA A 224 10.81 -5.38 -13.20
N VAL A 225 10.86 -6.32 -14.13
CA VAL A 225 12.04 -7.14 -14.41
C VAL A 225 12.30 -7.11 -15.92
N GLU A 226 13.55 -6.96 -16.32
CA GLU A 226 13.92 -7.04 -17.72
C GLU A 226 13.47 -8.37 -18.33
N THR A 227 12.92 -8.31 -19.54
CA THR A 227 12.33 -9.47 -20.22
C THR A 227 13.36 -10.55 -20.52
N SER A 228 14.62 -10.19 -20.79
CA SER A 228 15.74 -11.11 -20.99
C SER A 228 15.99 -11.96 -19.73
N ILE A 229 16.06 -11.32 -18.55
CA ILE A 229 16.27 -11.98 -17.26
C ILE A 229 15.08 -12.87 -16.90
N SER A 230 13.88 -12.42 -17.21
CA SER A 230 12.65 -13.20 -16.98
C SER A 230 12.64 -14.50 -17.79
N LYS A 231 13.04 -14.46 -19.07
CA LYS A 231 13.15 -15.65 -19.92
C LYS A 231 14.21 -16.63 -19.43
N GLU A 232 15.38 -16.17 -19.03
CA GLU A 232 16.43 -17.05 -18.48
C GLU A 232 16.01 -17.77 -17.21
N ARG A 233 15.27 -17.10 -16.33
CA ARG A 233 14.73 -17.73 -15.09
C ARG A 233 13.68 -18.78 -15.38
N SER A 234 12.80 -18.55 -16.33
CA SER A 234 11.81 -19.55 -16.78
C SER A 234 12.51 -20.81 -17.31
N LEU A 235 13.50 -20.64 -18.19
CA LEU A 235 14.28 -21.75 -18.74
C LEU A 235 15.04 -22.54 -17.69
N LYS A 236 15.60 -21.89 -16.64
CA LYS A 236 16.30 -22.59 -15.54
C LYS A 236 15.35 -23.38 -14.64
N ASN A 237 14.09 -22.98 -14.52
CA ASN A 237 13.09 -23.70 -13.74
C ASN A 237 12.50 -24.91 -14.49
N GLU A 238 12.64 -24.98 -15.82
CA GLU A 238 12.18 -26.10 -16.65
C GLU A 238 13.24 -27.21 -16.80
N LEU A 239 14.49 -26.94 -16.39
CA LEU A 239 15.53 -27.96 -16.41
C LEU A 239 15.32 -28.97 -15.26
N PRO A 240 15.30 -30.28 -15.54
CA PRO A 240 15.15 -31.29 -14.51
C PRO A 240 16.29 -31.18 -13.47
N LYS A 241 15.92 -31.13 -12.20
CA LYS A 241 16.88 -31.21 -11.09
C LYS A 241 17.62 -32.55 -11.23
N LYS A 242 18.91 -32.52 -11.50
CA LYS A 242 19.80 -33.69 -11.48
C LYS A 242 19.98 -34.19 -10.05
#